data_c33d7c3fe2a45dd69be3e6effffc2e23
#
_entry.id   c33d7c3fe2a45dd69be3e6effffc2e23
#
_cell.length_a   1.000
_cell.length_b   1.000
_cell.length_c   1.000
_cell.angle_alpha   90.00
_cell.angle_beta   90.00
_cell.angle_gamma   90.00
#
_symmetry.space_group_name_H-M   'P 1'
#
loop_
_entity.id
_entity.type
_entity.pdbx_description
1 polymer ?
#
loop_
_entity_poly.entity_id
_entity_poly.type
_entity_poly.pdbx_seq_one_letter_code
_entity_poly.pdbx_strand_id
1 'polypeptide(L)'
;MGRLFVDSLTLGRWRELDALLMLEKLESYVKADDTFEPLSTHGTQRYHVNADGQDFELLLRGPKFFDVRLQRGGGGAVDLVMHVRQVDFKGATDLLRRLAV
;
A
#
# COMPACT_ATOMS: atom_id res chain seq x y z
N MET A 1 -25.47 4.77 10.12
CA MET A 1 -24.65 5.52 10.93
C MET A 1 -23.24 5.71 10.44
N GLY A 2 -22.94 6.72 9.78
CA GLY A 2 -21.65 6.89 9.12
C GLY A 2 -20.50 7.21 10.06
N ARG A 3 -20.01 6.24 10.80
CA ARG A 3 -18.91 6.47 11.67
C ARG A 3 -17.58 6.31 10.98
N LEU A 4 -16.70 7.27 11.15
CA LEU A 4 -15.33 7.17 10.63
C LEU A 4 -14.41 6.47 11.63
N PHE A 5 -14.97 5.97 12.68
CA PHE A 5 -14.19 5.40 13.76
C PHE A 5 -13.62 4.03 13.39
N VAL A 6 -12.33 3.86 13.60
CA VAL A 6 -11.64 2.57 13.49
C VAL A 6 -10.88 2.41 14.81
N ASP A 7 -11.08 1.29 15.49
CA ASP A 7 -10.43 1.10 16.78
C ASP A 7 -8.93 0.89 16.64
N SER A 8 -8.22 1.08 17.75
CA SER A 8 -6.76 1.03 17.72
C SER A 8 -6.19 -0.35 17.43
N LEU A 9 -6.90 -1.40 17.80
CA LEU A 9 -6.44 -2.77 17.48
C LEU A 9 -6.49 -3.02 15.99
N THR A 10 -7.56 -2.60 15.34
CA THR A 10 -7.70 -2.75 13.89
C THR A 10 -6.65 -1.91 13.17
N LEU A 11 -6.47 -0.66 13.57
CA LEU A 11 -5.45 0.19 12.96
C LEU A 11 -4.05 -0.40 13.15
N GLY A 12 -3.76 -0.94 14.33
CA GLY A 12 -2.47 -1.58 14.60
C GLY A 12 -2.25 -2.77 13.68
N ARG A 13 -3.26 -3.60 13.49
CA ARG A 13 -3.16 -4.75 12.58
C ARG A 13 -2.91 -4.30 11.16
N TRP A 14 -3.64 -3.30 10.68
CA TRP A 14 -3.47 -2.81 9.32
C TRP A 14 -2.11 -2.18 9.08
N ARG A 15 -1.50 -1.57 10.10
CA ARG A 15 -0.16 -0.99 9.97
C ARG A 15 0.92 -2.03 9.70
N GLU A 16 0.68 -3.27 10.13
CA GLU A 16 1.66 -4.34 10.02
C GLU A 16 1.50 -5.16 8.73
N LEU A 17 0.46 -4.92 7.96
CA LEU A 17 0.23 -5.69 6.73
C LEU A 17 1.29 -5.36 5.69
N ASP A 18 1.82 -6.41 5.08
CA ASP A 18 2.83 -6.30 4.05
C ASP A 18 2.27 -5.58 2.82
N ALA A 19 3.03 -4.60 2.30
CA ALA A 19 2.56 -3.77 1.19
C ALA A 19 2.32 -4.59 -0.08
N LEU A 20 3.22 -5.51 -0.41
CA LEU A 20 3.04 -6.35 -1.60
C LEU A 20 1.78 -7.21 -1.48
N LEU A 21 1.59 -7.82 -0.31
CA LEU A 21 0.40 -8.62 -0.07
C LEU A 21 -0.87 -7.78 -0.24
N MET A 22 -0.85 -6.56 0.26
CA MET A 22 -2.01 -5.67 0.13
C MET A 22 -2.29 -5.31 -1.33
N LEU A 23 -1.25 -5.04 -2.11
CA LEU A 23 -1.44 -4.75 -3.53
C LEU A 23 -2.06 -5.95 -4.25
N GLU A 24 -1.65 -7.15 -3.89
CA GLU A 24 -2.24 -8.36 -4.46
C GLU A 24 -3.71 -8.51 -4.05
N LYS A 25 -4.03 -8.23 -2.81
CA LYS A 25 -5.43 -8.30 -2.35
C LYS A 25 -6.30 -7.23 -3.00
N LEU A 26 -5.72 -6.12 -3.40
CA LEU A 26 -6.42 -5.08 -4.15
C LEU A 26 -6.55 -5.41 -5.63
N GLU A 27 -6.06 -6.57 -6.04
CA GLU A 27 -6.09 -7.04 -7.43
C GLU A 27 -5.35 -6.10 -8.38
N SER A 28 -4.33 -5.43 -7.86
CA SER A 28 -3.46 -4.61 -8.69
C SER A 28 -2.53 -5.48 -9.52
N TYR A 29 -2.16 -4.98 -10.71
CA TYR A 29 -1.08 -5.61 -11.45
C TYR A 29 0.23 -5.19 -10.81
N VAL A 30 1.08 -6.15 -10.48
CA VAL A 30 2.35 -5.88 -9.80
C VAL A 30 3.45 -6.66 -10.49
N LYS A 31 4.50 -5.95 -10.90
CA LYS A 31 5.65 -6.57 -11.54
C LYS A 31 6.94 -6.09 -10.89
N ALA A 32 7.75 -7.02 -10.41
CA ALA A 32 9.06 -6.70 -9.82
C ALA A 32 10.01 -6.18 -10.89
N ASP A 33 10.80 -5.18 -10.51
CA ASP A 33 11.88 -4.68 -11.36
C ASP A 33 13.14 -5.49 -11.02
N ASP A 34 13.46 -6.45 -11.86
CA ASP A 34 14.59 -7.36 -11.63
C ASP A 34 15.94 -6.66 -11.72
N THR A 35 15.99 -5.44 -12.25
CA THR A 35 17.23 -4.71 -12.37
C THR A 35 17.53 -3.82 -11.17
N PHE A 36 16.58 -3.70 -10.26
CA PHE A 36 16.75 -2.83 -9.10
C PHE A 36 17.70 -3.44 -8.08
N GLU A 37 18.68 -2.64 -7.64
CA GLU A 37 19.60 -3.04 -6.60
C GLU A 37 19.59 -1.98 -5.51
N PRO A 38 19.09 -2.30 -4.31
CA PRO A 38 19.04 -1.33 -3.22
C PRO A 38 20.44 -1.01 -2.73
N LEU A 39 20.70 0.28 -2.48
CA LEU A 39 22.03 0.74 -2.08
C LEU A 39 22.45 0.26 -0.70
N SER A 40 21.52 0.22 0.25
CA SER A 40 21.89 -0.05 1.62
C SER A 40 20.84 -0.81 2.43
N THR A 41 19.66 -1.03 1.90
CA THR A 41 18.56 -1.53 2.68
C THR A 41 18.15 -2.93 2.23
N HIS A 42 18.22 -3.87 3.16
CA HIS A 42 17.78 -5.23 2.88
C HIS A 42 16.26 -5.30 2.80
N GLY A 43 15.76 -6.10 1.89
CA GLY A 43 14.33 -6.32 1.78
C GLY A 43 13.55 -5.28 1.01
N THR A 44 14.21 -4.21 0.55
CA THR A 44 13.56 -3.23 -0.31
C THR A 44 13.58 -3.72 -1.75
N GLN A 45 12.43 -3.69 -2.40
CA GLN A 45 12.31 -4.08 -3.81
C GLN A 45 11.51 -3.03 -4.56
N ARG A 46 11.81 -2.88 -5.84
CA ARG A 46 11.08 -1.96 -6.70
C ARG A 46 10.07 -2.70 -7.54
N TYR A 47 8.87 -2.15 -7.60
CA TYR A 47 7.77 -2.76 -8.35
C TYR A 47 7.12 -1.73 -9.24
N HIS A 48 6.74 -2.17 -10.43
CA HIS A 48 5.81 -1.44 -11.27
C HIS A 48 4.41 -1.92 -10.91
N VAL A 49 3.53 -0.98 -10.60
CA VAL A 49 2.19 -1.29 -10.14
C VAL A 49 1.17 -0.57 -11.01
N ASN A 50 0.17 -1.29 -11.47
CA ASN A 50 -1.00 -0.67 -12.10
C ASN A 50 -2.20 -0.95 -11.21
N ALA A 51 -2.75 0.10 -10.65
CA ALA A 51 -3.89 0.01 -9.76
C ALA A 51 -5.01 0.87 -10.32
N ASP A 52 -6.11 0.22 -10.67
CA ASP A 52 -7.30 0.92 -11.14
C ASP A 52 -6.99 1.85 -12.32
N GLY A 53 -6.15 1.38 -13.25
CA GLY A 53 -5.80 2.12 -14.45
C GLY A 53 -4.68 3.14 -14.29
N GLN A 54 -4.12 3.28 -13.09
CA GLN A 54 -3.02 4.20 -12.86
C GLN A 54 -1.72 3.46 -12.60
N ASP A 55 -0.64 3.99 -13.16
CA ASP A 55 0.70 3.40 -13.03
C ASP A 55 1.48 4.04 -11.90
N PHE A 56 2.16 3.20 -11.13
CA PHE A 56 3.01 3.63 -10.03
C PHE A 56 4.35 2.91 -10.11
N GLU A 57 5.40 3.60 -9.66
CA GLU A 57 6.71 2.98 -9.42
C GLU A 57 6.95 3.05 -7.92
N LEU A 58 6.89 1.90 -7.27
CA LEU A 58 6.95 1.85 -5.82
C LEU A 58 8.13 1.04 -5.33
N LEU A 59 8.81 1.56 -4.31
CA LEU A 59 9.73 0.77 -3.50
C LEU A 59 8.92 0.22 -2.35
N LEU A 60 9.01 -1.08 -2.13
CA LEU A 60 8.27 -1.76 -1.07
C LEU A 60 9.23 -2.44 -0.10
N ARG A 61 8.92 -2.30 1.19
CA ARG A 61 9.66 -2.97 2.24
C ARG A 61 8.72 -3.25 3.41
N GLY A 62 8.30 -4.53 3.54
CA GLY A 62 7.30 -4.87 4.54
C GLY A 62 6.05 -4.02 4.38
N PRO A 63 5.56 -3.37 5.44
CA PRO A 63 4.39 -2.49 5.34
C PRO A 63 4.67 -1.15 4.68
N LYS A 64 5.94 -0.81 4.46
CA LYS A 64 6.31 0.52 3.99
C LYS A 64 6.39 0.59 2.48
N PHE A 65 6.06 1.77 1.95
CA PHE A 65 6.19 2.02 0.52
C PHE A 65 6.72 3.43 0.26
N PHE A 66 7.32 3.60 -0.90
CA PHE A 66 7.77 4.91 -1.36
C PHE A 66 7.50 5.03 -2.86
N ASP A 67 6.77 6.08 -3.25
CA ASP A 67 6.46 6.34 -4.64
C ASP A 67 7.59 7.16 -5.25
N VAL A 68 8.34 6.53 -6.16
CA VAL A 68 9.53 7.13 -6.74
C VAL A 68 9.18 8.33 -7.62
N ARG A 69 8.07 8.26 -8.33
CA ARG A 69 7.67 9.37 -9.23
C ARG A 69 7.17 10.57 -8.46
N LEU A 70 6.36 10.36 -7.45
CA LEU A 70 5.76 11.44 -6.67
C LEU A 70 6.61 11.85 -5.48
N GLN A 71 7.67 11.11 -5.17
CA GLN A 71 8.54 11.37 -4.04
C GLN A 71 7.76 11.43 -2.72
N ARG A 72 6.87 10.47 -2.55
CA ARG A 72 6.02 10.35 -1.36
C ARG A 72 6.02 8.93 -0.86
N GLY A 73 6.08 8.78 0.45
CA GLY A 73 6.04 7.47 1.06
C GLY A 73 5.01 7.38 2.16
N GLY A 74 4.88 6.19 2.68
CA GLY A 74 3.98 5.93 3.79
C GLY A 74 4.20 4.54 4.34
N GLY A 75 3.40 4.17 5.30
CA GLY A 75 3.46 2.85 5.92
C GLY A 75 2.10 2.39 6.37
N GLY A 76 1.85 1.10 6.13
CA GLY A 76 0.60 0.49 6.54
C GLY A 76 -0.46 0.50 5.46
N ALA A 77 -1.46 -0.36 5.66
CA ALA A 77 -2.47 -0.61 4.63
C ALA A 77 -3.32 0.62 4.32
N VAL A 78 -3.65 1.44 5.34
CA VAL A 78 -4.48 2.62 5.11
C VAL A 78 -3.75 3.59 4.18
N ASP A 79 -2.49 3.91 4.51
CA ASP A 79 -1.70 4.82 3.67
C ASP A 79 -1.58 4.31 2.25
N LEU A 80 -1.32 3.01 2.10
CA LEU A 80 -1.14 2.41 0.78
C LEU A 80 -2.41 2.49 -0.05
N VAL A 81 -3.55 2.15 0.54
CA VAL A 81 -4.83 2.21 -0.17
C VAL A 81 -5.17 3.64 -0.57
N MET A 82 -4.98 4.59 0.35
CA MET A 82 -5.22 6.00 0.03
C MET A 82 -4.37 6.44 -1.16
N HIS A 83 -3.12 5.98 -1.21
CA HIS A 83 -2.20 6.37 -2.26
C HIS A 83 -2.56 5.76 -3.61
N VAL A 84 -2.73 4.44 -3.67
CA VAL A 84 -2.92 3.77 -4.97
C VAL A 84 -4.35 3.81 -5.48
N ARG A 85 -5.32 4.03 -4.61
CA ARG A 85 -6.73 4.14 -5.01
C ARG A 85 -7.22 5.57 -5.06
N GLN A 86 -6.41 6.53 -4.63
CA GLN A 86 -6.75 7.96 -4.65
C GLN A 86 -8.03 8.22 -3.86
N VAL A 87 -8.12 7.64 -2.67
CA VAL A 87 -9.26 7.80 -1.79
C VAL A 87 -8.82 8.40 -0.46
N ASP A 88 -9.78 8.90 0.30
CA ASP A 88 -9.50 9.44 1.63
C ASP A 88 -9.48 8.35 2.68
N PHE A 89 -9.30 8.74 3.93
CA PHE A 89 -9.23 7.79 5.05
C PHE A 89 -10.49 6.93 5.12
N LYS A 90 -11.66 7.54 4.98
CA LYS A 90 -12.92 6.78 5.05
C LYS A 90 -13.00 5.77 3.92
N GLY A 91 -12.67 6.17 2.71
CA GLY A 91 -12.69 5.26 1.56
C GLY A 91 -11.72 4.10 1.74
N ALA A 92 -10.52 4.40 2.25
CA ALA A 92 -9.53 3.36 2.50
C ALA A 92 -9.99 2.36 3.56
N THR A 93 -10.50 2.85 4.68
CA THR A 93 -10.93 1.97 5.77
C THR A 93 -12.15 1.14 5.37
N ASP A 94 -13.07 1.72 4.61
CA ASP A 94 -14.22 0.96 4.10
C ASP A 94 -13.75 -0.19 3.19
N LEU A 95 -12.79 0.08 2.32
CA LEU A 95 -12.25 -0.95 1.44
C LEU A 95 -11.55 -2.05 2.22
N LEU A 96 -10.73 -1.68 3.21
CA LEU A 96 -10.03 -2.67 4.03
C LEU A 96 -11.00 -3.57 4.78
N ARG A 97 -12.10 -3.01 5.28
CA ARG A 97 -13.12 -3.82 5.93
C ARG A 97 -13.77 -4.79 4.96
N ARG A 98 -14.05 -4.35 3.73
CA ARG A 98 -14.62 -5.24 2.71
C ARG A 98 -13.69 -6.37 2.33
N LEU A 99 -12.39 -6.11 2.35
CA LEU A 99 -11.39 -7.13 2.06
C LEU A 99 -11.17 -8.08 3.24
N ALA A 100 -11.68 -7.73 4.41
CA ALA A 100 -11.59 -8.54 5.62
C ALA A 100 -10.15 -8.82 6.04
N VAL A 101 -9.31 -7.85 5.92
CA VAL A 101 -7.91 -7.94 6.34
C VAL A 101 -7.68 -7.34 7.72
#